data_48d05999bcf247e5fd85fed87baee245
#
_entry.id   48d05999bcf247e5fd85fed87baee245
#
_cell.length_a   1.000
_cell.length_b   1.000
_cell.length_c   1.000
_cell.angle_alpha   90.00
_cell.angle_beta   90.00
_cell.angle_gamma   90.00
#
_symmetry.space_group_name_H-M   'P 1'
#
loop_
_entity.id
_entity.type
_entity.pdbx_description
1 polymer ?
#
loop_
_entity_poly.entity_id
_entity_poly.type
_entity_poly.pdbx_seq_one_letter_code
_entity_poly.pdbx_strand_id
1 'polypeptide(L)'
;MDIKQLNTFKIAAETLNFTKTAKILNFAQSSVTSQIKSLEKELDTKLFERLGKTLYLTETGKQFKTYADKMVNLSEEAKSIATGGNEPSGTLIIGAQESQCTYRLPPLLKEFQQQFPKVKLIFKPAHSDEVAKEQLLKGNLDVAFIMDEVRYTDSLVVERLVKDEMKIVASPDHRLANHLEVYPQDLKDETLLLTETGCSYRTIFENTLTKAEVYPSNRIEFVSIEALKQCAIAGLGIAKLPYMAVEKDIRSGRLKELKWQSDAPAFFTQIAWHKDKSMNLPLKSFIDLTCQMLKDTEEI
;
A
#
# COMPACT_ATOMS: atom_id res chain seq x y z
N MET A 1 -21.15 11.45 -23.89
CA MET A 1 -20.21 10.63 -23.07
C MET A 1 -20.82 9.26 -22.86
N ASP A 2 -20.18 8.21 -23.32
CA ASP A 2 -20.62 6.83 -23.17
C ASP A 2 -19.52 5.96 -22.51
N ILE A 3 -19.90 4.76 -22.05
CA ILE A 3 -18.98 3.85 -21.35
C ILE A 3 -17.82 3.41 -22.23
N LYS A 4 -18.00 3.31 -23.54
CA LYS A 4 -16.93 2.96 -24.47
C LYS A 4 -15.88 4.06 -24.56
N GLN A 5 -16.31 5.33 -24.61
CA GLN A 5 -15.43 6.49 -24.59
C GLN A 5 -14.67 6.57 -23.24
N LEU A 6 -15.35 6.33 -22.12
CA LEU A 6 -14.74 6.30 -20.79
C LEU A 6 -13.69 5.19 -20.66
N ASN A 7 -13.98 3.99 -21.15
CA ASN A 7 -13.02 2.89 -21.16
C ASN A 7 -11.80 3.21 -22.07
N THR A 8 -12.05 3.82 -23.23
CA THR A 8 -10.95 4.25 -24.12
C THR A 8 -10.09 5.31 -23.45
N PHE A 9 -10.70 6.27 -22.75
CA PHE A 9 -9.98 7.28 -21.98
C PHE A 9 -9.16 6.65 -20.85
N LYS A 10 -9.76 5.73 -20.07
CA LYS A 10 -9.08 4.99 -18.98
C LYS A 10 -7.79 4.34 -19.47
N ILE A 11 -7.87 3.51 -20.52
CA ILE A 11 -6.70 2.81 -21.08
C ILE A 11 -5.70 3.80 -21.70
N ALA A 12 -6.15 4.87 -22.33
CA ALA A 12 -5.28 5.91 -22.87
C ALA A 12 -4.53 6.66 -21.75
N ALA A 13 -5.17 6.92 -20.63
CA ALA A 13 -4.58 7.54 -19.44
C ALA A 13 -3.53 6.64 -18.75
N GLU A 14 -3.72 5.32 -18.79
CA GLU A 14 -2.76 4.35 -18.24
C GLU A 14 -1.54 4.17 -19.15
N THR A 15 -1.75 4.16 -20.46
CA THR A 15 -0.68 3.86 -21.44
C THR A 15 0.09 5.08 -21.89
N LEU A 16 -0.52 6.28 -21.80
CA LEU A 16 -0.06 7.55 -22.36
C LEU A 16 0.40 7.41 -23.83
N ASN A 17 -0.25 6.50 -24.58
CA ASN A 17 0.10 6.17 -25.95
C ASN A 17 -1.12 5.63 -26.71
N PHE A 18 -1.68 6.43 -27.62
CA PHE A 18 -2.89 6.06 -28.38
C PHE A 18 -2.71 4.84 -29.28
N THR A 19 -1.50 4.58 -29.78
CA THR A 19 -1.23 3.37 -30.57
C THR A 19 -1.24 2.12 -29.70
N LYS A 20 -0.64 2.19 -28.49
CA LYS A 20 -0.69 1.10 -27.52
C LYS A 20 -2.11 0.87 -27.02
N THR A 21 -2.85 1.94 -26.73
CA THR A 21 -4.29 1.89 -26.35
C THR A 21 -5.09 1.16 -27.44
N ALA A 22 -4.88 1.52 -28.70
CA ALA A 22 -5.58 0.90 -29.83
C ALA A 22 -5.34 -0.61 -29.91
N LYS A 23 -4.10 -1.05 -29.72
CA LYS A 23 -3.74 -2.48 -29.67
C LYS A 23 -4.45 -3.21 -28.52
N ILE A 24 -4.48 -2.61 -27.31
CA ILE A 24 -5.15 -3.21 -26.13
C ILE A 24 -6.66 -3.35 -26.37
N LEU A 25 -7.28 -2.35 -26.98
CA LEU A 25 -8.72 -2.33 -27.22
C LEU A 25 -9.17 -3.00 -28.54
N ASN A 26 -8.24 -3.52 -29.34
CA ASN A 26 -8.47 -4.04 -30.67
C ASN A 26 -9.19 -3.02 -31.60
N PHE A 27 -8.75 -1.76 -31.54
CA PHE A 27 -9.25 -0.64 -32.37
C PHE A 27 -8.16 -0.13 -33.32
N ALA A 28 -8.60 0.62 -34.36
CA ALA A 28 -7.68 1.47 -35.10
C ALA A 28 -7.27 2.67 -34.23
N GLN A 29 -6.01 3.12 -34.38
CA GLN A 29 -5.51 4.30 -33.64
C GLN A 29 -6.33 5.57 -33.94
N SER A 30 -6.85 5.72 -35.16
CA SER A 30 -7.75 6.80 -35.54
C SER A 30 -9.08 6.76 -34.73
N SER A 31 -9.61 5.57 -34.45
CA SER A 31 -10.82 5.41 -33.64
C SER A 31 -10.57 5.84 -32.19
N VAL A 32 -9.43 5.48 -31.59
CA VAL A 32 -9.05 5.94 -30.24
C VAL A 32 -8.95 7.46 -30.22
N THR A 33 -8.25 8.05 -31.20
CA THR A 33 -8.10 9.51 -31.31
C THR A 33 -9.46 10.21 -31.45
N SER A 34 -10.35 9.67 -32.28
CA SER A 34 -11.70 10.22 -32.48
C SER A 34 -12.55 10.16 -31.20
N GLN A 35 -12.51 9.03 -30.48
CA GLN A 35 -13.25 8.87 -29.22
C GLN A 35 -12.75 9.85 -28.13
N ILE A 36 -11.43 10.02 -27.99
CA ILE A 36 -10.87 11.00 -27.05
C ILE A 36 -11.25 12.42 -27.44
N LYS A 37 -11.10 12.80 -28.71
CA LYS A 37 -11.50 14.14 -29.18
C LYS A 37 -13.00 14.40 -28.98
N SER A 38 -13.85 13.41 -29.22
CA SER A 38 -15.30 13.52 -28.99
C SER A 38 -15.61 13.73 -27.52
N LEU A 39 -14.93 12.99 -26.62
CA LEU A 39 -15.08 13.14 -25.17
C LEU A 39 -14.59 14.53 -24.71
N GLU A 40 -13.42 14.99 -25.15
CA GLU A 40 -12.91 16.32 -24.85
C GLU A 40 -13.82 17.44 -25.35
N LYS A 41 -14.42 17.26 -26.53
CA LYS A 41 -15.37 18.22 -27.09
C LYS A 41 -16.66 18.31 -26.28
N GLU A 42 -17.20 17.17 -25.84
CA GLU A 42 -18.40 17.11 -25.01
C GLU A 42 -18.19 17.73 -23.64
N LEU A 43 -17.00 17.56 -23.06
CA LEU A 43 -16.61 18.11 -21.75
C LEU A 43 -16.11 19.57 -21.87
N ASP A 44 -16.00 20.10 -23.08
CA ASP A 44 -15.41 21.40 -23.38
C ASP A 44 -14.05 21.63 -22.69
N THR A 45 -13.23 20.58 -22.64
CA THR A 45 -11.91 20.65 -21.98
C THR A 45 -10.94 19.65 -22.58
N LYS A 46 -9.62 19.92 -22.42
CA LYS A 46 -8.56 18.99 -22.79
C LYS A 46 -8.23 18.05 -21.63
N LEU A 47 -8.28 16.76 -21.92
CA LEU A 47 -7.89 15.71 -20.98
C LEU A 47 -6.44 15.26 -21.20
N PHE A 48 -5.95 15.41 -22.42
CA PHE A 48 -4.56 15.11 -22.78
C PHE A 48 -3.90 16.34 -23.42
N GLU A 49 -2.58 16.45 -23.18
CA GLU A 49 -1.70 17.39 -23.86
C GLU A 49 -0.49 16.68 -24.41
N ARG A 50 0.15 17.28 -25.43
CA ARG A 50 1.39 16.76 -26.03
C ARG A 50 2.52 17.75 -25.83
N LEU A 51 3.59 17.28 -25.24
CA LEU A 51 4.85 17.98 -25.17
C LEU A 51 5.84 17.27 -26.10
N GLY A 52 6.00 17.83 -27.31
CA GLY A 52 6.74 17.19 -28.38
C GLY A 52 6.10 15.88 -28.85
N LYS A 53 6.81 14.76 -28.65
CA LYS A 53 6.33 13.41 -29.03
C LYS A 53 5.62 12.67 -27.86
N THR A 54 5.65 13.20 -26.65
CA THR A 54 5.16 12.54 -25.44
C THR A 54 3.74 13.04 -25.11
N LEU A 55 2.88 12.11 -24.75
CA LEU A 55 1.49 12.37 -24.34
C LEU A 55 1.44 12.42 -22.80
N TYR A 56 0.72 13.40 -22.26
CA TYR A 56 0.51 13.59 -20.84
C TYR A 56 -0.99 13.80 -20.55
N LEU A 57 -1.41 13.52 -19.33
CA LEU A 57 -2.72 13.98 -18.83
C LEU A 57 -2.59 15.45 -18.39
N THR A 58 -3.59 16.25 -18.76
CA THR A 58 -3.78 17.57 -18.14
C THR A 58 -4.18 17.41 -16.66
N GLU A 59 -4.17 18.48 -15.89
CA GLU A 59 -4.67 18.43 -14.51
C GLU A 59 -6.14 18.00 -14.45
N THR A 60 -6.95 18.53 -15.35
CA THR A 60 -8.36 18.08 -15.52
C THR A 60 -8.43 16.60 -15.91
N GLY A 61 -7.52 16.13 -16.80
CA GLY A 61 -7.43 14.73 -17.18
C GLY A 61 -7.13 13.79 -16.02
N LYS A 62 -6.25 14.20 -15.11
CA LYS A 62 -5.93 13.44 -13.89
C LYS A 62 -7.14 13.34 -12.96
N GLN A 63 -7.84 14.46 -12.74
CA GLN A 63 -9.05 14.49 -11.91
C GLN A 63 -10.17 13.65 -12.56
N PHE A 64 -10.41 13.85 -13.85
CA PHE A 64 -11.43 13.12 -14.60
C PHE A 64 -11.17 11.61 -14.62
N LYS A 65 -9.91 11.18 -14.63
CA LYS A 65 -9.54 9.75 -14.58
C LYS A 65 -10.18 9.04 -13.39
N THR A 66 -10.18 9.66 -12.21
CA THR A 66 -10.78 9.09 -11.00
C THR A 66 -12.28 8.80 -11.19
N TYR A 67 -13.00 9.72 -11.85
CA TYR A 67 -14.43 9.55 -12.12
C TYR A 67 -14.70 8.56 -13.27
N ALA A 68 -13.88 8.60 -14.31
CA ALA A 68 -13.99 7.65 -15.43
C ALA A 68 -13.78 6.21 -14.96
N ASP A 69 -12.78 5.97 -14.12
CA ASP A 69 -12.52 4.66 -13.51
C ASP A 69 -13.74 4.18 -12.69
N LYS A 70 -14.36 5.05 -11.88
CA LYS A 70 -15.57 4.73 -11.10
C LYS A 70 -16.76 4.37 -12.00
N MET A 71 -17.00 5.15 -13.05
CA MET A 71 -18.11 4.92 -13.97
C MET A 71 -17.96 3.62 -14.76
N VAL A 72 -16.76 3.32 -15.24
CA VAL A 72 -16.46 2.05 -15.92
C VAL A 72 -16.66 0.87 -14.98
N ASN A 73 -16.12 0.93 -13.76
CA ASN A 73 -16.26 -0.13 -12.78
C ASN A 73 -17.73 -0.37 -12.40
N LEU A 74 -18.50 0.70 -12.17
CA LEU A 74 -19.94 0.60 -11.85
C LEU A 74 -20.75 -0.02 -13.02
N SER A 75 -20.37 0.30 -14.26
CA SER A 75 -21.00 -0.32 -15.44
C SER A 75 -20.69 -1.81 -15.55
N GLU A 76 -19.46 -2.21 -15.23
CA GLU A 76 -19.07 -3.64 -15.21
C GLU A 76 -19.80 -4.40 -14.09
N GLU A 77 -19.93 -3.80 -12.92
CA GLU A 77 -20.71 -4.33 -11.79
C GLU A 77 -22.18 -4.54 -12.17
N ALA A 78 -22.81 -3.51 -12.74
CA ALA A 78 -24.21 -3.59 -13.18
C ALA A 78 -24.43 -4.70 -14.22
N LYS A 79 -23.50 -4.87 -15.16
CA LYS A 79 -23.55 -5.97 -16.13
C LYS A 79 -23.41 -7.34 -15.46
N SER A 80 -22.49 -7.48 -14.50
CA SER A 80 -22.29 -8.72 -13.76
C SER A 80 -23.55 -9.14 -13.01
N ILE A 81 -24.20 -8.19 -12.31
CA ILE A 81 -25.49 -8.42 -11.63
C ILE A 81 -26.57 -8.85 -12.64
N ALA A 82 -26.69 -8.13 -13.76
CA ALA A 82 -27.72 -8.40 -14.77
C ALA A 82 -27.57 -9.75 -15.48
N THR A 83 -26.33 -10.27 -15.57
CA THR A 83 -26.04 -11.57 -16.19
C THR A 83 -26.11 -12.74 -15.21
N GLY A 84 -26.56 -12.52 -13.96
CA GLY A 84 -26.69 -13.57 -12.95
C GLY A 84 -25.33 -14.13 -12.49
N GLY A 85 -24.24 -13.41 -12.79
CA GLY A 85 -22.89 -13.77 -12.35
C GLY A 85 -22.73 -13.53 -10.85
N ASN A 86 -22.85 -14.57 -10.03
CA ASN A 86 -22.55 -14.53 -8.60
C ASN A 86 -21.02 -14.45 -8.31
N GLU A 87 -20.21 -14.45 -9.35
CA GLU A 87 -18.76 -14.48 -9.19
C GLU A 87 -18.18 -13.07 -9.23
N PRO A 88 -17.52 -12.61 -8.16
CA PRO A 88 -16.88 -11.30 -8.12
C PRO A 88 -15.92 -11.11 -9.29
N SER A 89 -16.04 -9.97 -9.96
CA SER A 89 -15.16 -9.57 -11.07
C SER A 89 -14.89 -8.07 -10.99
N GLY A 90 -13.86 -7.61 -11.71
CA GLY A 90 -13.47 -6.21 -11.74
C GLY A 90 -12.06 -5.97 -11.19
N THR A 91 -11.78 -4.73 -10.79
CA THR A 91 -10.44 -4.33 -10.28
C THR A 91 -10.57 -3.83 -8.85
N LEU A 92 -9.68 -4.30 -7.99
CA LEU A 92 -9.54 -3.83 -6.61
C LEU A 92 -8.18 -3.16 -6.46
N ILE A 93 -8.18 -1.88 -6.07
CA ILE A 93 -6.96 -1.08 -5.87
C ILE A 93 -6.67 -1.01 -4.37
N ILE A 94 -5.56 -1.62 -3.96
CA ILE A 94 -5.18 -1.82 -2.56
C ILE A 94 -3.97 -0.98 -2.24
N GLY A 95 -4.05 -0.15 -1.19
CA GLY A 95 -2.90 0.52 -0.61
C GLY A 95 -2.23 -0.35 0.44
N ALA A 96 -0.92 -0.54 0.36
CA ALA A 96 -0.19 -1.26 1.40
C ALA A 96 1.28 -0.84 1.43
N GLN A 97 1.90 -0.94 2.61
CA GLN A 97 3.34 -0.79 2.77
C GLN A 97 4.07 -2.05 2.24
N GLU A 98 5.33 -1.90 1.86
CA GLU A 98 6.16 -3.00 1.35
C GLU A 98 6.18 -4.20 2.29
N SER A 99 6.31 -3.97 3.60
CA SER A 99 6.33 -5.03 4.60
C SER A 99 5.08 -5.90 4.60
N GLN A 100 3.90 -5.30 4.43
CA GLN A 100 2.64 -6.03 4.33
C GLN A 100 2.63 -6.89 3.05
N CYS A 101 2.99 -6.28 1.91
CA CYS A 101 3.02 -6.98 0.63
C CYS A 101 4.01 -8.15 0.61
N THR A 102 5.15 -8.00 1.31
CA THR A 102 6.22 -9.01 1.29
C THR A 102 5.97 -10.15 2.26
N TYR A 103 5.49 -9.85 3.47
CA TYR A 103 5.49 -10.83 4.56
C TYR A 103 4.10 -11.30 5.01
N ARG A 104 3.08 -10.45 4.99
CA ARG A 104 1.76 -10.77 5.53
C ARG A 104 0.73 -11.12 4.48
N LEU A 105 0.65 -10.35 3.41
CA LEU A 105 -0.42 -10.49 2.42
C LEU A 105 -0.30 -11.69 1.47
N PRO A 106 0.88 -12.28 1.15
CA PRO A 106 0.94 -13.35 0.16
C PRO A 106 0.01 -14.53 0.40
N PRO A 107 -0.18 -15.07 1.63
CA PRO A 107 -1.15 -16.14 1.89
C PRO A 107 -2.59 -15.70 1.61
N LEU A 108 -2.97 -14.49 2.05
CA LEU A 108 -4.29 -13.90 1.80
C LEU A 108 -4.55 -13.74 0.30
N LEU A 109 -3.57 -13.22 -0.43
CA LEU A 109 -3.70 -13.00 -1.88
C LEU A 109 -3.85 -14.30 -2.66
N LYS A 110 -3.12 -15.34 -2.25
CA LYS A 110 -3.25 -16.68 -2.83
C LYS A 110 -4.67 -17.20 -2.63
N GLU A 111 -5.18 -17.15 -1.42
CA GLU A 111 -6.53 -17.63 -1.09
C GLU A 111 -7.60 -16.82 -1.83
N PHE A 112 -7.49 -15.48 -1.80
CA PHE A 112 -8.42 -14.60 -2.51
C PHE A 112 -8.44 -14.87 -4.02
N GLN A 113 -7.28 -15.02 -4.65
CA GLN A 113 -7.20 -15.26 -6.09
C GLN A 113 -7.73 -16.64 -6.49
N GLN A 114 -7.64 -17.65 -5.61
CA GLN A 114 -8.26 -18.96 -5.82
C GLN A 114 -9.78 -18.89 -5.76
N GLN A 115 -10.34 -18.12 -4.84
CA GLN A 115 -11.79 -17.97 -4.69
C GLN A 115 -12.38 -17.01 -5.74
N PHE A 116 -11.64 -15.99 -6.16
CA PHE A 116 -12.11 -14.90 -7.03
C PHE A 116 -11.14 -14.65 -8.21
N PRO A 117 -10.98 -15.61 -9.12
CA PRO A 117 -9.96 -15.54 -10.19
C PRO A 117 -10.20 -14.42 -11.20
N LYS A 118 -11.44 -13.88 -11.28
CA LYS A 118 -11.80 -12.79 -12.21
C LYS A 118 -11.56 -11.39 -11.61
N VAL A 119 -11.13 -11.30 -10.34
CA VAL A 119 -10.81 -10.02 -9.71
C VAL A 119 -9.35 -9.68 -9.96
N LYS A 120 -9.11 -8.55 -10.60
CA LYS A 120 -7.76 -8.00 -10.80
C LYS A 120 -7.35 -7.23 -9.55
N LEU A 121 -6.25 -7.61 -8.93
CA LEU A 121 -5.66 -6.90 -7.80
C LEU A 121 -4.56 -5.95 -8.29
N ILE A 122 -4.61 -4.70 -7.84
CA ILE A 122 -3.58 -3.69 -8.09
C ILE A 122 -3.12 -3.13 -6.76
N PHE A 123 -1.84 -3.35 -6.43
CA PHE A 123 -1.22 -2.76 -5.27
C PHE A 123 -0.62 -1.40 -5.62
N LYS A 124 -0.89 -0.40 -4.80
CA LYS A 124 -0.23 0.91 -4.85
C LYS A 124 0.57 1.12 -3.58
N PRO A 125 1.79 1.64 -3.68
CA PRO A 125 2.59 1.96 -2.51
C PRO A 125 1.84 2.95 -1.61
N ALA A 126 1.73 2.62 -0.33
CA ALA A 126 1.26 3.51 0.72
C ALA A 126 2.36 3.59 1.77
N HIS A 127 3.33 4.47 1.52
CA HIS A 127 4.56 4.57 2.32
C HIS A 127 4.30 5.03 3.76
N SER A 128 3.24 5.81 3.97
CA SER A 128 2.78 6.21 5.31
C SER A 128 1.26 6.06 5.43
N ASP A 129 0.79 6.05 6.67
CA ASP A 129 -0.64 5.97 6.96
C ASP A 129 -1.39 7.22 6.51
N GLU A 130 -0.75 8.40 6.59
CA GLU A 130 -1.30 9.66 6.09
C GLU A 130 -1.54 9.59 4.58
N VAL A 131 -0.55 9.09 3.82
CA VAL A 131 -0.67 8.90 2.37
C VAL A 131 -1.78 7.90 2.05
N ALA A 132 -1.87 6.77 2.77
CA ALA A 132 -2.94 5.80 2.60
C ALA A 132 -4.32 6.40 2.84
N LYS A 133 -4.49 7.13 3.96
CA LYS A 133 -5.73 7.83 4.33
C LYS A 133 -6.13 8.88 3.27
N GLU A 134 -5.18 9.70 2.84
CA GLU A 134 -5.41 10.70 1.79
C GLU A 134 -5.88 10.06 0.47
N GLN A 135 -5.23 8.97 0.05
CA GLN A 135 -5.58 8.27 -1.19
C GLN A 135 -6.95 7.56 -1.09
N LEU A 136 -7.34 7.05 0.09
CA LEU A 136 -8.68 6.54 0.35
C LEU A 136 -9.72 7.65 0.25
N LEU A 137 -9.50 8.80 0.88
CA LEU A 137 -10.40 9.95 0.84
C LEU A 137 -10.59 10.51 -0.57
N LYS A 138 -9.54 10.49 -1.38
CA LYS A 138 -9.60 10.85 -2.82
C LYS A 138 -10.23 9.78 -3.70
N GLY A 139 -10.50 8.59 -3.17
CA GLY A 139 -11.03 7.46 -3.91
C GLY A 139 -10.05 6.83 -4.91
N ASN A 140 -8.76 7.07 -4.74
CA ASN A 140 -7.69 6.47 -5.54
C ASN A 140 -7.31 5.06 -5.09
N LEU A 141 -7.74 4.67 -3.88
CA LEU A 141 -7.69 3.33 -3.33
C LEU A 141 -9.11 2.86 -3.00
N ASP A 142 -9.34 1.56 -3.11
CA ASP A 142 -10.57 0.94 -2.66
C ASP A 142 -10.48 0.57 -1.18
N VAL A 143 -9.32 0.09 -0.78
CA VAL A 143 -8.99 -0.35 0.57
C VAL A 143 -7.50 -0.12 0.83
N ALA A 144 -7.10 0.08 2.08
CA ALA A 144 -5.69 0.18 2.43
C ALA A 144 -5.39 -0.56 3.74
N PHE A 145 -4.17 -1.10 3.82
CA PHE A 145 -3.57 -1.55 5.08
C PHE A 145 -2.82 -0.38 5.70
N ILE A 146 -3.18 -0.02 6.92
CA ILE A 146 -2.56 1.04 7.71
C ILE A 146 -2.00 0.46 9.00
N MET A 147 -0.98 1.10 9.55
CA MET A 147 -0.25 0.62 10.71
C MET A 147 -0.08 1.77 11.70
N ASP A 148 -1.08 1.96 12.55
CA ASP A 148 -1.13 3.11 13.47
C ASP A 148 -1.67 2.69 14.83
N GLU A 149 -1.53 3.57 15.83
CA GLU A 149 -2.44 3.62 16.95
C GLU A 149 -3.86 3.86 16.41
N VAL A 150 -4.86 3.25 17.04
CA VAL A 150 -6.25 3.38 16.60
C VAL A 150 -6.67 4.85 16.64
N ARG A 151 -6.69 5.51 15.49
CA ARG A 151 -7.21 6.87 15.32
C ARG A 151 -8.43 6.82 14.42
N TYR A 152 -9.58 7.06 15.00
CA TYR A 152 -10.83 7.15 14.25
C TYR A 152 -10.88 8.44 13.44
N THR A 153 -11.29 8.33 12.19
CA THR A 153 -11.66 9.49 11.35
C THR A 153 -13.12 9.34 10.95
N ASP A 154 -13.87 10.44 10.94
CA ASP A 154 -15.30 10.41 10.61
C ASP A 154 -15.62 9.93 9.18
N SER A 155 -14.63 9.88 8.30
CA SER A 155 -14.81 9.56 6.89
C SER A 155 -14.29 8.17 6.49
N LEU A 156 -13.56 7.48 7.35
CA LEU A 156 -13.03 6.14 7.09
C LEU A 156 -13.61 5.13 8.07
N VAL A 157 -13.91 3.95 7.57
CA VAL A 157 -14.10 2.76 8.40
C VAL A 157 -12.73 2.11 8.56
N VAL A 158 -12.39 1.80 9.80
CA VAL A 158 -11.10 1.20 10.15
C VAL A 158 -11.37 -0.03 11.01
N GLU A 159 -10.87 -1.18 10.57
CA GLU A 159 -10.96 -2.43 11.31
C GLU A 159 -9.57 -2.89 11.76
N ARG A 160 -9.41 -3.15 13.04
CA ARG A 160 -8.19 -3.73 13.60
C ARG A 160 -8.09 -5.19 13.19
N LEU A 161 -6.90 -5.60 12.73
CA LEU A 161 -6.62 -6.98 12.30
C LEU A 161 -5.72 -7.69 13.30
N VAL A 162 -4.47 -7.24 13.44
CA VAL A 162 -3.46 -7.94 14.22
C VAL A 162 -2.53 -6.95 14.93
N LYS A 163 -2.15 -7.28 16.14
CA LYS A 163 -1.13 -6.57 16.89
C LYS A 163 0.24 -6.84 16.27
N ASP A 164 0.93 -5.77 15.93
CA ASP A 164 2.29 -5.86 15.39
C ASP A 164 3.33 -5.75 16.50
N GLU A 165 4.32 -6.60 16.40
CA GLU A 165 5.47 -6.58 17.28
C GLU A 165 6.68 -6.03 16.54
N MET A 166 7.34 -5.01 17.11
CA MET A 166 8.54 -4.40 16.55
C MET A 166 9.78 -4.91 17.30
N LYS A 167 10.78 -5.38 16.55
CA LYS A 167 12.04 -5.86 17.10
C LYS A 167 13.18 -4.91 16.73
N ILE A 168 14.08 -4.67 17.67
CA ILE A 168 15.38 -4.08 17.38
C ILE A 168 16.36 -5.21 17.14
N VAL A 169 17.00 -5.20 15.99
CA VAL A 169 17.85 -6.29 15.52
C VAL A 169 19.19 -5.78 15.02
N ALA A 170 20.20 -6.62 15.17
CA ALA A 170 21.53 -6.41 14.63
C ALA A 170 22.15 -7.76 14.23
N SER A 171 23.34 -7.73 13.62
CA SER A 171 24.16 -8.92 13.40
C SER A 171 24.48 -9.61 14.75
N PRO A 172 24.61 -10.95 14.80
CA PRO A 172 25.03 -11.66 16.00
C PRO A 172 26.39 -11.22 16.58
N ASP A 173 27.25 -10.69 15.70
CA ASP A 173 28.60 -10.19 16.10
C ASP A 173 28.56 -8.75 16.60
N HIS A 174 27.40 -8.10 16.63
CA HIS A 174 27.28 -6.73 17.09
C HIS A 174 27.55 -6.61 18.58
N ARG A 175 28.27 -5.55 19.03
CA ARG A 175 28.63 -5.37 20.43
C ARG A 175 27.48 -5.45 21.44
N LEU A 176 26.26 -4.99 21.01
CA LEU A 176 25.06 -5.02 21.85
C LEU A 176 24.31 -6.36 21.80
N ALA A 177 24.70 -7.30 20.95
CA ALA A 177 23.97 -8.55 20.72
C ALA A 177 23.84 -9.45 21.97
N ASN A 178 24.79 -9.34 22.90
CA ASN A 178 24.82 -10.12 24.14
C ASN A 178 24.50 -9.30 25.38
N HIS A 179 24.10 -8.05 25.26
CA HIS A 179 23.65 -7.24 26.39
C HIS A 179 22.33 -7.80 26.96
N LEU A 180 22.22 -7.81 28.29
CA LEU A 180 21.01 -8.27 28.98
C LEU A 180 19.83 -7.32 28.75
N GLU A 181 20.13 -6.04 28.61
CA GLU A 181 19.19 -4.96 28.34
C GLU A 181 19.85 -3.93 27.43
N VAL A 182 19.07 -3.35 26.52
CA VAL A 182 19.50 -2.30 25.60
C VAL A 182 18.52 -1.14 25.70
N TYR A 183 19.06 0.02 26.01
CA TYR A 183 18.31 1.29 26.17
C TYR A 183 18.58 2.24 25.01
N PRO A 184 17.73 3.25 24.82
CA PRO A 184 17.94 4.28 23.78
C PRO A 184 19.36 4.90 23.83
N GLN A 185 19.92 5.12 25.01
CA GLN A 185 21.24 5.71 25.20
C GLN A 185 22.37 4.88 24.61
N ASP A 186 22.22 3.56 24.57
CA ASP A 186 23.22 2.65 23.99
C ASP A 186 23.34 2.81 22.47
N LEU A 187 22.32 3.45 21.82
CA LEU A 187 22.29 3.66 20.36
C LEU A 187 22.98 4.96 19.93
N LYS A 188 23.47 5.79 20.87
CA LYS A 188 24.02 7.12 20.56
C LYS A 188 25.12 7.12 19.51
N ASP A 189 26.04 6.16 19.62
CA ASP A 189 27.22 6.04 18.75
C ASP A 189 27.06 4.94 17.68
N GLU A 190 25.84 4.38 17.54
CA GLU A 190 25.56 3.31 16.60
C GLU A 190 25.11 3.84 15.24
N THR A 191 25.28 3.02 14.20
CA THR A 191 24.70 3.27 12.89
C THR A 191 23.27 2.75 12.87
N LEU A 192 22.31 3.63 12.65
CA LEU A 192 20.91 3.24 12.50
C LEU A 192 20.56 3.01 11.01
N LEU A 193 19.98 1.85 10.76
CA LEU A 193 19.41 1.51 9.46
C LEU A 193 17.91 1.82 9.50
N LEU A 194 17.50 2.78 8.72
CA LEU A 194 16.15 3.35 8.77
C LEU A 194 15.42 3.15 7.44
N THR A 195 14.11 3.04 7.51
CA THR A 195 13.24 3.20 6.34
C THR A 195 13.17 4.66 5.90
N GLU A 196 12.58 4.93 4.75
CA GLU A 196 12.38 6.29 4.25
C GLU A 196 11.57 7.17 5.22
N THR A 197 11.77 8.48 5.13
CA THR A 197 11.05 9.47 5.94
C THR A 197 9.54 9.37 5.70
N GLY A 198 8.75 9.42 6.79
CA GLY A 198 7.28 9.25 6.75
C GLY A 198 6.80 7.82 6.95
N CYS A 199 7.68 6.83 6.96
CA CYS A 199 7.31 5.46 7.34
C CYS A 199 6.92 5.39 8.82
N SER A 200 5.78 4.78 9.14
CA SER A 200 5.25 4.67 10.50
C SER A 200 6.25 4.02 11.46
N TYR A 201 6.98 2.98 11.04
CA TYR A 201 8.01 2.32 11.85
C TYR A 201 9.13 3.27 12.26
N ARG A 202 9.63 4.06 11.29
CA ARG A 202 10.68 5.05 11.53
C ARG A 202 10.20 6.13 12.49
N THR A 203 9.02 6.66 12.24
CA THR A 203 8.45 7.73 13.08
C THR A 203 8.35 7.30 14.55
N ILE A 204 7.86 6.09 14.82
CA ILE A 204 7.77 5.54 16.19
C ILE A 204 9.16 5.40 16.80
N PHE A 205 10.14 4.91 16.02
CA PHE A 205 11.49 4.72 16.51
C PHE A 205 12.19 6.04 16.81
N GLU A 206 12.14 7.00 15.89
CA GLU A 206 12.71 8.33 16.08
C GLU A 206 12.06 9.07 17.24
N ASN A 207 10.74 8.96 17.43
CA ASN A 207 10.04 9.51 18.58
C ASN A 207 10.52 8.90 19.90
N THR A 208 10.78 7.62 19.95
CA THR A 208 11.34 6.93 21.13
C THR A 208 12.72 7.50 21.47
N LEU A 209 13.60 7.63 20.47
CA LEU A 209 14.94 8.19 20.66
C LEU A 209 14.90 9.65 21.07
N THR A 210 14.04 10.45 20.45
CA THR A 210 13.85 11.88 20.77
C THR A 210 13.39 12.08 22.22
N LYS A 211 12.43 11.27 22.69
CA LYS A 211 11.98 11.29 24.10
C LYS A 211 13.09 10.96 25.09
N ALA A 212 14.04 10.14 24.67
CA ALA A 212 15.22 9.78 25.46
C ALA A 212 16.41 10.73 25.26
N GLU A 213 16.24 11.82 24.49
CA GLU A 213 17.28 12.80 24.13
C GLU A 213 18.50 12.15 23.41
N VAL A 214 18.25 11.09 22.64
CA VAL A 214 19.28 10.36 21.88
C VAL A 214 19.17 10.71 20.40
N TYR A 215 20.27 11.22 19.84
CA TYR A 215 20.36 11.69 18.45
C TYR A 215 21.56 11.04 17.75
N PRO A 216 21.42 9.78 17.27
CA PRO A 216 22.50 9.10 16.57
C PRO A 216 22.90 9.87 15.31
N SER A 217 24.21 10.07 15.14
CA SER A 217 24.75 10.83 13.98
C SER A 217 24.84 9.98 12.71
N ASN A 218 25.03 8.66 12.85
CA ASN A 218 25.21 7.74 11.73
C ASN A 218 23.85 7.12 11.36
N ARG A 219 23.38 7.44 10.14
CA ARG A 219 22.10 6.93 9.61
C ARG A 219 22.25 6.51 8.17
N ILE A 220 21.68 5.37 7.81
CA ILE A 220 21.58 4.90 6.43
C ILE A 220 20.10 4.66 6.15
N GLU A 221 19.60 5.26 5.06
CA GLU A 221 18.17 5.17 4.67
C GLU A 221 17.96 4.18 3.53
N PHE A 222 16.88 3.43 3.60
CA PHE A 222 16.48 2.44 2.62
C PHE A 222 15.00 2.59 2.26
N VAL A 223 14.69 2.48 0.98
CA VAL A 223 13.30 2.37 0.50
C VAL A 223 12.76 0.96 0.76
N SER A 224 13.60 -0.06 0.65
CA SER A 224 13.22 -1.47 0.81
C SER A 224 13.59 -2.00 2.20
N ILE A 225 12.59 -2.53 2.90
CA ILE A 225 12.77 -3.24 4.19
C ILE A 225 13.68 -4.46 4.03
N GLU A 226 13.57 -5.18 2.92
CA GLU A 226 14.42 -6.34 2.67
C GLU A 226 15.88 -5.93 2.50
N ALA A 227 16.17 -4.86 1.74
CA ALA A 227 17.52 -4.34 1.60
C ALA A 227 18.09 -3.87 2.94
N LEU A 228 17.29 -3.16 3.74
CA LEU A 228 17.65 -2.73 5.10
C LEU A 228 18.00 -3.94 5.98
N LYS A 229 17.15 -4.98 5.97
CA LYS A 229 17.37 -6.23 6.73
C LYS A 229 18.68 -6.93 6.32
N GLN A 230 18.96 -7.05 5.03
CA GLN A 230 20.20 -7.64 4.54
C GLN A 230 21.44 -6.85 5.00
N CYS A 231 21.35 -5.52 5.06
CA CYS A 231 22.42 -4.69 5.61
C CYS A 231 22.60 -4.89 7.13
N ALA A 232 21.52 -5.09 7.87
CA ALA A 232 21.62 -5.45 9.30
C ALA A 232 22.28 -6.81 9.49
N ILE A 233 21.94 -7.82 8.67
CA ILE A 233 22.58 -9.14 8.66
C ILE A 233 24.08 -9.02 8.35
N ALA A 234 24.45 -8.15 7.43
CA ALA A 234 25.85 -7.89 7.05
C ALA A 234 26.63 -7.08 8.11
N GLY A 235 25.99 -6.68 9.22
CA GLY A 235 26.64 -5.97 10.32
C GLY A 235 26.85 -4.48 10.11
N LEU A 236 26.11 -3.84 9.17
CA LEU A 236 26.24 -2.40 8.92
C LEU A 236 25.67 -1.53 10.04
N GLY A 237 24.80 -2.07 10.90
CA GLY A 237 24.18 -1.31 11.99
C GLY A 237 22.96 -2.00 12.59
N ILE A 238 22.18 -1.22 13.31
CA ILE A 238 21.00 -1.63 14.06
C ILE A 238 19.73 -1.20 13.29
N ALA A 239 18.74 -2.10 13.23
CA ALA A 239 17.45 -1.82 12.62
C ALA A 239 16.29 -2.06 13.60
N LYS A 240 15.21 -1.27 13.50
CA LYS A 240 13.91 -1.57 14.13
C LYS A 240 12.94 -2.01 13.04
N LEU A 241 12.54 -3.27 13.08
CA LEU A 241 11.74 -3.91 12.04
C LEU A 241 10.56 -4.68 12.63
N PRO A 242 9.45 -4.84 11.87
CA PRO A 242 8.35 -5.70 12.31
C PRO A 242 8.82 -7.16 12.43
N TYR A 243 8.36 -7.84 13.47
CA TYR A 243 8.76 -9.23 13.78
C TYR A 243 8.54 -10.15 12.57
N MET A 244 7.43 -10.00 11.85
CA MET A 244 7.15 -10.78 10.64
C MET A 244 8.24 -10.70 9.57
N ALA A 245 9.02 -9.61 9.54
CA ALA A 245 10.10 -9.43 8.57
C ALA A 245 11.42 -10.09 9.01
N VAL A 246 11.63 -10.28 10.32
CA VAL A 246 12.91 -10.73 10.89
C VAL A 246 12.84 -12.10 11.59
N GLU A 247 11.62 -12.63 11.79
CA GLU A 247 11.40 -13.89 12.54
C GLU A 247 12.28 -15.04 12.05
N LYS A 248 12.32 -15.27 10.73
CA LYS A 248 13.09 -16.35 10.13
C LYS A 248 14.60 -16.15 10.32
N ASP A 249 15.05 -14.89 10.26
CA ASP A 249 16.46 -14.54 10.40
C ASP A 249 16.92 -14.61 11.85
N ILE A 250 16.06 -14.25 12.79
CA ILE A 250 16.29 -14.43 14.23
C ILE A 250 16.35 -15.93 14.56
N ARG A 251 15.38 -16.72 14.11
CA ARG A 251 15.33 -18.17 14.35
C ARG A 251 16.52 -18.92 13.75
N SER A 252 17.02 -18.48 12.59
CA SER A 252 18.20 -19.06 11.94
C SER A 252 19.54 -18.54 12.47
N GLY A 253 19.53 -17.58 13.41
CA GLY A 253 20.72 -16.98 13.98
C GLY A 253 21.45 -16.00 13.05
N ARG A 254 20.86 -15.59 11.93
CA ARG A 254 21.43 -14.56 11.03
C ARG A 254 21.28 -13.15 11.60
N LEU A 255 20.24 -12.93 12.40
CA LEU A 255 20.02 -11.73 13.18
C LEU A 255 19.89 -12.07 14.66
N LYS A 256 20.29 -11.14 15.49
CA LYS A 256 20.09 -11.17 16.94
C LYS A 256 19.08 -10.08 17.32
N GLU A 257 18.03 -10.46 18.04
CA GLU A 257 17.15 -9.50 18.71
C GLU A 257 17.90 -8.87 19.89
N LEU A 258 17.97 -7.55 19.92
CA LEU A 258 18.46 -6.80 21.06
C LEU A 258 17.35 -6.68 22.09
N LYS A 259 17.68 -6.93 23.36
CA LYS A 259 16.70 -6.89 24.48
C LYS A 259 16.32 -5.44 24.82
N TRP A 260 15.54 -4.84 23.93
CA TRP A 260 15.17 -3.44 23.96
C TRP A 260 14.24 -3.11 25.13
N GLN A 261 14.58 -2.09 25.87
CA GLN A 261 13.79 -1.56 26.97
C GLN A 261 13.27 -0.17 26.60
N SER A 262 11.97 -0.09 26.30
CA SER A 262 11.30 1.17 25.96
C SER A 262 9.79 0.99 26.04
N ASP A 263 9.11 1.99 26.58
CA ASP A 263 7.65 2.10 26.60
C ASP A 263 7.13 2.55 25.21
N ALA A 264 7.08 1.62 24.27
CA ALA A 264 6.45 1.90 22.97
C ALA A 264 4.96 1.56 23.04
N PRO A 265 4.07 2.40 22.49
CA PRO A 265 2.65 2.09 22.42
C PRO A 265 2.40 0.84 21.57
N ALA A 266 1.29 0.15 21.84
CA ALA A 266 0.86 -0.96 21.03
C ALA A 266 0.54 -0.50 19.61
N PHE A 267 0.99 -1.28 18.65
CA PHE A 267 0.93 -0.97 17.23
C PHE A 267 0.14 -2.06 16.51
N PHE A 268 -0.76 -1.66 15.60
CA PHE A 268 -1.68 -2.60 14.97
C PHE A 268 -1.68 -2.44 13.46
N THR A 269 -1.67 -3.55 12.74
CA THR A 269 -2.14 -3.56 11.34
C THR A 269 -3.65 -3.48 11.33
N GLN A 270 -4.17 -2.58 10.53
CA GLN A 270 -5.59 -2.32 10.37
C GLN A 270 -5.92 -2.32 8.88
N ILE A 271 -7.16 -2.63 8.53
CA ILE A 271 -7.71 -2.43 7.18
C ILE A 271 -8.66 -1.25 7.20
N ALA A 272 -8.55 -0.35 6.20
CA ALA A 272 -9.35 0.87 6.14
C ALA A 272 -9.93 1.09 4.75
N TRP A 273 -11.15 1.67 4.71
CA TRP A 273 -11.81 2.10 3.47
C TRP A 273 -12.69 3.31 3.72
N HIS A 274 -13.07 4.02 2.66
CA HIS A 274 -13.94 5.17 2.78
C HIS A 274 -15.37 4.73 3.16
N LYS A 275 -16.01 5.36 4.16
CA LYS A 275 -17.34 4.97 4.67
C LYS A 275 -18.43 4.99 3.60
N ASP A 276 -18.34 5.96 2.67
CA ASP A 276 -19.31 6.10 1.58
C ASP A 276 -18.89 5.32 0.31
N LYS A 277 -17.89 4.42 0.44
CA LYS A 277 -17.48 3.56 -0.67
C LYS A 277 -18.59 2.55 -0.96
N SER A 278 -18.98 2.42 -2.24
CA SER A 278 -19.84 1.33 -2.65
C SER A 278 -19.19 -0.01 -2.33
N MET A 279 -19.83 -0.80 -1.48
CA MET A 279 -19.37 -2.13 -1.06
C MET A 279 -19.74 -3.15 -2.13
N ASN A 280 -19.09 -3.04 -3.29
CA ASN A 280 -19.25 -4.03 -4.35
C ASN A 280 -18.70 -5.40 -3.91
N LEU A 281 -19.11 -6.45 -4.59
CA LEU A 281 -18.81 -7.82 -4.21
C LEU A 281 -17.30 -8.11 -4.08
N PRO A 282 -16.40 -7.64 -5.01
CA PRO A 282 -14.96 -7.81 -4.84
C PRO A 282 -14.39 -7.17 -3.56
N LEU A 283 -14.77 -5.93 -3.27
CA LEU A 283 -14.29 -5.21 -2.10
C LEU A 283 -14.76 -5.87 -0.81
N LYS A 284 -16.07 -6.19 -0.73
CA LYS A 284 -16.64 -6.88 0.42
C LYS A 284 -15.96 -8.22 0.67
N SER A 285 -15.85 -9.05 -0.37
CA SER A 285 -15.20 -10.37 -0.26
C SER A 285 -13.73 -10.27 0.19
N PHE A 286 -13.01 -9.23 -0.29
CA PHE A 286 -11.63 -9.03 0.13
C PHE A 286 -11.53 -8.61 1.60
N ILE A 287 -12.39 -7.72 2.06
CA ILE A 287 -12.43 -7.29 3.47
C ILE A 287 -12.80 -8.48 4.36
N ASP A 288 -13.87 -9.20 4.01
CA ASP A 288 -14.36 -10.35 4.79
C ASP A 288 -13.27 -11.43 4.94
N LEU A 289 -12.60 -11.80 3.83
CA LEU A 289 -11.51 -12.77 3.85
C LEU A 289 -10.30 -12.24 4.63
N THR A 290 -9.98 -10.96 4.50
CA THR A 290 -8.89 -10.33 5.27
C THR A 290 -9.17 -10.41 6.77
N CYS A 291 -10.37 -10.05 7.19
CA CYS A 291 -10.76 -10.15 8.60
C CYS A 291 -10.74 -11.61 9.08
N GLN A 292 -11.24 -12.54 8.28
CA GLN A 292 -11.22 -13.97 8.62
C GLN A 292 -9.82 -14.52 8.82
N MET A 293 -8.85 -14.12 7.98
CA MET A 293 -7.50 -14.69 7.99
C MET A 293 -6.54 -13.97 8.94
N LEU A 294 -6.75 -12.68 9.17
CA LEU A 294 -5.76 -11.84 9.86
C LEU A 294 -6.26 -11.27 11.20
N LYS A 295 -7.55 -11.35 11.51
CA LYS A 295 -8.06 -10.82 12.79
C LYS A 295 -7.64 -11.76 13.93
N ASP A 296 -6.89 -11.23 14.89
CA ASP A 296 -6.55 -11.97 16.09
C ASP A 296 -7.82 -12.40 16.82
N THR A 297 -7.93 -13.72 17.08
CA THR A 297 -9.06 -14.34 17.78
C THR A 297 -8.98 -14.15 19.30
N GLU A 298 -7.94 -13.49 19.81
CA GLU A 298 -7.65 -13.41 21.25
C GLU A 298 -8.14 -12.15 21.98
N GLU A 299 -8.92 -11.26 21.34
CA GLU A 299 -9.53 -10.13 22.04
C GLU A 299 -11.05 -10.06 21.78
N ILE A 300 -11.82 -10.92 22.50
CA ILE A 300 -13.22 -10.69 22.85
C ILE A 300 -13.32 -10.67 24.37
#